data_595f7be7754dcefc4e149031bf5c8db8
#
_entry.id   595f7be7754dcefc4e149031bf5c8db8
#
_cell.length_a   1.000
_cell.length_b   1.000
_cell.length_c   1.000
_cell.angle_alpha   90.00
_cell.angle_beta   90.00
_cell.angle_gamma   90.00
#
_symmetry.space_group_name_H-M   'P 1'
#
loop_
_entity.id
_entity.type
_entity.pdbx_description
1 polymer ?
#
loop_
_entity_poly.entity_id
_entity_poly.type
_entity_poly.pdbx_seq_one_letter_code
_entity_poly.pdbx_strand_id
1 'polypeptide(L)'
;VIDDTDVQHVVTTGVGDLLGFPRSTVTNLAMRYVKRAVPKYHIANSTRFNKALSAGAGEQLKEVELGYADIAYLQYTGGTTGVSKGAMLSHRNMVYNVQQTITWQDDAYEGVEPIVAITALPLYHIFSLEGNCLTVMAQGGQNVLITNPRDFEAFAKEMARFEFNLFTGVNTMFASLMHTPSFGKIDFSHMRVSIGGGMAVQPAVAQEWKEKTGQTI
;
A
#
# COMPACT_ATOMS: atom_id res chain seq x y z
N VAL A 1 26.05 -9.22 -1.03
CA VAL A 1 24.89 -9.17 -1.95
C VAL A 1 24.97 -7.95 -2.85
N ILE A 2 25.13 -6.70 -2.31
CA ILE A 2 25.22 -5.48 -3.15
C ILE A 2 26.49 -5.53 -4.00
N ASP A 3 27.60 -5.96 -3.43
CA ASP A 3 28.90 -6.05 -4.10
C ASP A 3 28.92 -7.05 -5.29
N ASP A 4 27.93 -7.94 -5.33
CA ASP A 4 27.74 -8.94 -6.42
C ASP A 4 26.72 -8.47 -7.48
N THR A 5 26.39 -7.17 -7.51
CA THR A 5 25.39 -6.59 -8.41
C THR A 5 25.94 -5.33 -9.10
N ASP A 6 25.31 -4.93 -10.19
CA ASP A 6 25.63 -3.68 -10.93
C ASP A 6 25.03 -2.42 -10.28
N VAL A 7 24.57 -2.50 -9.02
CA VAL A 7 23.99 -1.38 -8.27
C VAL A 7 25.07 -0.33 -7.98
N GLN A 8 24.96 0.84 -8.58
CA GLN A 8 25.92 1.94 -8.42
C GLN A 8 25.55 2.90 -7.27
N HIS A 9 24.27 3.06 -6.99
CA HIS A 9 23.78 3.99 -5.99
C HIS A 9 22.87 3.30 -4.98
N VAL A 10 23.17 3.46 -3.71
CA VAL A 10 22.34 2.94 -2.62
C VAL A 10 21.85 4.10 -1.77
N VAL A 11 20.53 4.21 -1.65
CA VAL A 11 19.88 5.20 -0.78
C VAL A 11 19.24 4.47 0.40
N THR A 12 19.62 4.86 1.62
CA THR A 12 19.05 4.30 2.85
C THR A 12 18.04 5.25 3.46
N THR A 13 16.87 4.72 3.86
CA THR A 13 15.80 5.50 4.49
C THR A 13 15.44 4.94 5.86
N GLY A 14 14.98 5.81 6.74
CA GLY A 14 14.38 5.46 8.04
C GLY A 14 12.87 5.73 8.04
N VAL A 15 12.13 5.01 8.88
CA VAL A 15 10.66 5.12 8.98
C VAL A 15 10.20 6.55 9.25
N GLY A 16 11.02 7.32 9.96
CA GLY A 16 10.70 8.71 10.35
C GLY A 16 11.21 9.78 9.40
N ASP A 17 11.90 9.46 8.30
CA ASP A 17 12.67 10.46 7.53
C ASP A 17 11.84 11.62 6.99
N LEU A 18 10.56 11.39 6.62
CA LEU A 18 9.65 12.41 6.09
C LEU A 18 8.74 13.06 7.14
N LEU A 19 8.88 12.73 8.42
CA LEU A 19 8.01 13.27 9.48
C LEU A 19 8.37 14.71 9.92
N GLY A 20 9.44 15.28 9.39
CA GLY A 20 9.96 16.58 9.82
C GLY A 20 10.62 16.53 11.20
N PHE A 21 11.39 17.60 11.53
CA PHE A 21 12.00 17.74 12.85
C PHE A 21 10.96 18.28 13.86
N PRO A 22 10.91 17.81 15.13
CA PRO A 22 11.77 16.79 15.76
C PRO A 22 11.25 15.33 15.60
N ARG A 23 10.05 15.12 15.03
CA ARG A 23 9.39 13.81 14.93
C ARG A 23 10.25 12.77 14.21
N SER A 24 10.89 13.15 13.13
CA SER A 24 11.82 12.31 12.37
C SER A 24 12.90 11.70 13.27
N THR A 25 13.59 12.56 14.02
CA THR A 25 14.68 12.13 14.90
C THR A 25 14.17 11.19 16.01
N VAL A 26 13.09 11.57 16.69
CA VAL A 26 12.51 10.78 17.77
C VAL A 26 12.07 9.40 17.27
N THR A 27 11.35 9.36 16.13
CA THR A 27 10.88 8.10 15.53
C THR A 27 12.05 7.20 15.14
N ASN A 28 13.05 7.72 14.44
CA ASN A 28 14.20 6.92 14.00
C ASN A 28 15.03 6.39 15.17
N LEU A 29 15.22 7.19 16.24
CA LEU A 29 15.87 6.74 17.45
C LEU A 29 15.07 5.67 18.19
N ALA A 30 13.74 5.85 18.32
CA ALA A 30 12.86 4.87 18.93
C ALA A 30 12.88 3.53 18.17
N MET A 31 12.81 3.57 16.83
CA MET A 31 12.87 2.36 16.00
C MET A 31 14.22 1.64 16.16
N ARG A 32 15.32 2.37 16.25
CA ARG A 32 16.64 1.78 16.32
C ARG A 32 16.99 1.25 17.72
N TYR A 33 16.70 2.00 18.77
CA TYR A 33 17.20 1.71 20.13
C TYR A 33 16.13 1.12 21.05
N VAL A 34 14.87 1.54 20.94
CA VAL A 34 13.76 1.06 21.77
C VAL A 34 13.13 -0.19 21.16
N LYS A 35 12.66 -0.08 19.91
CA LYS A 35 12.03 -1.19 19.18
C LYS A 35 13.04 -2.20 18.65
N ARG A 36 14.31 -1.80 18.52
CA ARG A 36 15.39 -2.63 17.94
C ARG A 36 15.01 -3.23 16.59
N ALA A 37 14.18 -2.52 15.83
CA ALA A 37 13.66 -2.98 14.55
C ALA A 37 14.63 -2.75 13.38
N VAL A 38 15.70 -1.99 13.60
CA VAL A 38 16.74 -1.72 12.60
C VAL A 38 17.95 -2.60 12.92
N PRO A 39 18.28 -3.60 12.09
CA PRO A 39 19.46 -4.43 12.28
C PRO A 39 20.73 -3.60 12.11
N LYS A 40 21.85 -4.11 12.64
CA LYS A 40 23.16 -3.52 12.34
C LYS A 40 23.51 -3.86 10.88
N TYR A 41 23.78 -2.85 10.09
CA TYR A 41 24.25 -3.01 8.71
C TYR A 41 25.37 -2.02 8.40
N HIS A 42 26.19 -2.36 7.45
CA HIS A 42 27.16 -1.47 6.83
C HIS A 42 27.03 -1.59 5.32
N ILE A 43 26.75 -0.47 4.67
CA ILE A 43 26.68 -0.39 3.20
C ILE A 43 27.61 0.73 2.78
N ALA A 44 28.71 0.36 2.16
CA ALA A 44 29.71 1.32 1.67
C ALA A 44 29.05 2.29 0.68
N ASN A 45 29.44 3.56 0.73
CA ASN A 45 28.98 4.61 -0.20
C ASN A 45 27.45 4.82 -0.24
N SER A 46 26.70 4.38 0.80
CA SER A 46 25.27 4.66 0.86
C SER A 46 24.99 6.13 1.17
N THR A 47 23.98 6.68 0.54
CA THR A 47 23.47 8.04 0.78
C THR A 47 22.21 7.97 1.63
N ARG A 48 22.05 8.83 2.62
CA ARG A 48 20.80 8.96 3.36
C ARG A 48 19.72 9.59 2.50
N PHE A 49 18.49 9.10 2.61
CA PHE A 49 17.33 9.55 1.82
C PHE A 49 17.14 11.08 1.84
N ASN A 50 17.13 11.70 3.00
CA ASN A 50 16.98 13.15 3.13
C ASN A 50 18.14 13.94 2.48
N LYS A 51 19.36 13.37 2.47
CA LYS A 51 20.48 13.98 1.75
C LYS A 51 20.29 13.87 0.23
N ALA A 52 19.80 12.74 -0.26
CA ALA A 52 19.48 12.57 -1.68
C ALA A 52 18.37 13.54 -2.12
N LEU A 53 17.30 13.68 -1.32
CA LEU A 53 16.24 14.66 -1.59
C LEU A 53 16.77 16.09 -1.64
N SER A 54 17.60 16.49 -0.66
CA SER A 54 18.17 17.84 -0.62
C SER A 54 19.08 18.10 -1.80
N ALA A 55 19.85 17.11 -2.26
CA ALA A 55 20.69 17.23 -3.44
C ALA A 55 19.88 17.38 -4.72
N GLY A 56 18.73 16.68 -4.83
CA GLY A 56 17.86 16.76 -5.99
C GLY A 56 16.91 17.98 -6.00
N ALA A 57 16.76 18.69 -4.90
CA ALA A 57 15.76 19.77 -4.79
C ALA A 57 15.99 20.96 -5.72
N GLY A 58 17.23 21.15 -6.18
CA GLY A 58 17.59 22.21 -7.15
C GLY A 58 17.74 21.72 -8.58
N GLU A 59 17.58 20.41 -8.80
CA GLU A 59 17.78 19.80 -10.11
C GLU A 59 16.47 19.77 -10.91
N GLN A 60 16.58 19.91 -12.22
CA GLN A 60 15.44 19.69 -13.11
C GLN A 60 15.33 18.22 -13.48
N LEU A 61 14.15 17.65 -13.32
CA LEU A 61 13.86 16.30 -13.82
C LEU A 61 14.00 16.31 -15.36
N LYS A 62 14.87 15.47 -15.87
CA LYS A 62 14.96 15.28 -17.32
C LYS A 62 13.78 14.44 -17.76
N GLU A 63 13.03 14.94 -18.73
CA GLU A 63 11.98 14.14 -19.37
C GLU A 63 12.59 12.93 -20.05
N VAL A 64 11.96 11.79 -19.86
CA VAL A 64 12.29 10.54 -20.52
C VAL A 64 11.10 10.14 -21.38
N GLU A 65 11.31 9.93 -22.66
CA GLU A 65 10.26 9.41 -23.54
C GLU A 65 9.92 7.98 -23.12
N LEU A 66 8.69 7.79 -22.68
CA LEU A 66 8.13 6.50 -22.29
C LEU A 66 6.96 6.14 -23.19
N GLY A 67 7.04 4.97 -23.79
CA GLY A 67 5.97 4.40 -24.59
C GLY A 67 5.18 3.34 -23.85
N TYR A 68 4.04 2.98 -24.39
CA TYR A 68 3.19 1.92 -23.83
C TYR A 68 3.87 0.55 -23.73
N ALA A 69 4.88 0.27 -24.56
CA ALA A 69 5.60 -0.99 -24.56
C ALA A 69 6.74 -1.05 -23.53
N ASP A 70 7.16 0.09 -22.98
CA ASP A 70 8.22 0.13 -21.98
C ASP A 70 7.79 -0.58 -20.70
N ILE A 71 8.74 -1.23 -20.05
CA ILE A 71 8.50 -1.96 -18.80
C ILE A 71 8.33 -0.96 -17.67
N ALA A 72 7.16 -0.97 -17.01
CA ALA A 72 6.88 -0.17 -15.83
C ALA A 72 7.32 -0.89 -14.54
N TYR A 73 7.06 -2.20 -14.44
CA TYR A 73 7.32 -3.01 -13.26
C TYR A 73 7.84 -4.39 -13.59
N LEU A 74 8.72 -4.90 -12.75
CA LEU A 74 9.07 -6.31 -12.67
C LEU A 74 8.41 -6.89 -11.42
N GLN A 75 7.22 -7.45 -11.57
CA GLN A 75 6.45 -7.99 -10.47
C GLN A 75 6.84 -9.44 -10.21
N TYR A 76 7.61 -9.67 -9.15
CA TYR A 76 7.98 -11.01 -8.75
C TYR A 76 6.83 -11.72 -8.03
N THR A 77 6.56 -12.94 -8.45
CA THR A 77 5.60 -13.84 -7.80
C THR A 77 6.33 -14.96 -7.08
N GLY A 78 5.82 -15.36 -5.92
CA GLY A 78 6.30 -16.55 -5.23
C GLY A 78 5.96 -17.79 -6.07
N GLY A 79 6.95 -18.33 -6.78
CA GLY A 79 6.79 -19.57 -7.53
C GLY A 79 6.71 -20.76 -6.57
N THR A 80 5.73 -21.63 -6.77
CA THR A 80 5.60 -22.90 -6.04
C THR A 80 6.70 -23.91 -6.44
N THR A 81 7.51 -23.63 -7.45
CA THR A 81 8.42 -24.58 -8.10
C THR A 81 9.90 -24.13 -8.14
N GLY A 82 10.37 -23.29 -7.22
CA GLY A 82 11.80 -22.99 -7.03
C GLY A 82 12.23 -21.58 -7.38
N VAL A 83 12.52 -21.25 -8.64
CA VAL A 83 13.05 -19.94 -9.00
C VAL A 83 11.92 -18.89 -9.08
N SER A 84 12.05 -17.81 -8.33
CA SER A 84 11.12 -16.69 -8.40
C SER A 84 11.09 -16.08 -9.81
N LYS A 85 9.89 -15.89 -10.37
CA LYS A 85 9.71 -15.33 -11.71
C LYS A 85 9.15 -13.92 -11.61
N GLY A 86 9.77 -12.98 -12.33
CA GLY A 86 9.31 -11.61 -12.46
C GLY A 86 8.43 -11.44 -13.70
N ALA A 87 7.16 -11.11 -13.52
CA ALA A 87 6.31 -10.70 -14.64
C ALA A 87 6.72 -9.30 -15.10
N MET A 88 6.98 -9.15 -16.38
CA MET A 88 7.26 -7.85 -17.01
C MET A 88 5.94 -7.15 -17.31
N LEU A 89 5.63 -6.12 -16.52
CA LEU A 89 4.42 -5.31 -16.70
C LEU A 89 4.79 -4.02 -17.42
N SER A 90 4.24 -3.84 -18.62
CA SER A 90 4.44 -2.61 -19.40
C SER A 90 3.56 -1.47 -18.88
N HIS A 91 3.88 -0.22 -19.27
CA HIS A 91 3.01 0.93 -19.00
C HIS A 91 1.59 0.70 -19.53
N ARG A 92 1.44 0.02 -20.67
CA ARG A 92 0.13 -0.35 -21.22
C ARG A 92 -0.66 -1.24 -20.26
N ASN A 93 -0.03 -2.28 -19.70
CA ASN A 93 -0.71 -3.18 -18.76
C ASN A 93 -1.24 -2.40 -17.56
N MET A 94 -0.39 -1.55 -16.96
CA MET A 94 -0.74 -0.78 -15.77
C MET A 94 -1.86 0.23 -16.06
N VAL A 95 -1.72 1.03 -17.11
CA VAL A 95 -2.71 2.06 -17.46
C VAL A 95 -4.06 1.43 -17.81
N TYR A 96 -4.07 0.36 -18.59
CA TYR A 96 -5.33 -0.29 -18.99
C TYR A 96 -6.02 -0.96 -17.80
N ASN A 97 -5.28 -1.60 -16.91
CA ASN A 97 -5.87 -2.21 -15.73
C ASN A 97 -6.46 -1.14 -14.77
N VAL A 98 -5.74 -0.04 -14.55
CA VAL A 98 -6.25 1.08 -13.77
C VAL A 98 -7.54 1.65 -14.39
N GLN A 99 -7.57 1.86 -15.71
CA GLN A 99 -8.78 2.35 -16.39
C GLN A 99 -9.94 1.36 -16.30
N GLN A 100 -9.68 0.07 -16.48
CA GLN A 100 -10.70 -0.97 -16.31
C GLN A 100 -11.27 -0.99 -14.88
N THR A 101 -10.41 -0.85 -13.89
CA THR A 101 -10.80 -0.83 -12.47
C THR A 101 -11.66 0.41 -12.16
N ILE A 102 -11.26 1.59 -12.66
CA ILE A 102 -12.03 2.83 -12.50
C ILE A 102 -13.42 2.66 -13.13
N THR A 103 -13.47 2.24 -14.40
CA THR A 103 -14.74 2.05 -15.12
C THR A 103 -15.67 1.03 -14.44
N TRP A 104 -15.08 -0.04 -13.88
CA TRP A 104 -15.86 -1.06 -13.17
C TRP A 104 -16.46 -0.54 -11.85
N GLN A 105 -15.79 0.43 -11.21
CA GLN A 105 -16.21 1.00 -9.93
C GLN A 105 -16.99 2.32 -10.05
N ASP A 106 -17.14 2.87 -11.25
CA ASP A 106 -17.66 4.23 -11.50
C ASP A 106 -19.02 4.44 -10.86
N ASP A 107 -19.96 3.54 -11.10
CA ASP A 107 -21.31 3.62 -10.53
C ASP A 107 -21.32 3.58 -8.98
N ALA A 108 -20.35 2.87 -8.38
CA ALA A 108 -20.27 2.75 -6.92
C ALA A 108 -19.80 4.06 -6.26
N TYR A 109 -19.06 4.88 -6.99
CA TYR A 109 -18.51 6.13 -6.48
C TYR A 109 -19.24 7.38 -6.96
N GLU A 110 -20.42 7.23 -7.58
CA GLU A 110 -21.22 8.38 -7.98
C GLU A 110 -21.48 9.31 -6.79
N GLY A 111 -21.09 10.59 -6.94
CA GLY A 111 -21.20 11.61 -5.89
C GLY A 111 -20.23 11.48 -4.72
N VAL A 112 -19.21 10.64 -4.82
CA VAL A 112 -18.17 10.44 -3.79
C VAL A 112 -16.88 11.14 -4.22
N GLU A 113 -16.53 12.24 -3.57
CA GLU A 113 -15.27 12.97 -3.77
C GLU A 113 -14.77 13.55 -2.44
N PRO A 114 -13.51 13.31 -2.06
CA PRO A 114 -12.56 12.38 -2.66
C PRO A 114 -12.86 10.91 -2.29
N ILE A 115 -12.37 9.96 -3.10
CA ILE A 115 -12.35 8.55 -2.72
C ILE A 115 -11.29 8.35 -1.63
N VAL A 116 -11.69 7.77 -0.51
CA VAL A 116 -10.78 7.44 0.61
C VAL A 116 -10.68 5.91 0.74
N ALA A 117 -9.50 5.39 0.54
CA ALA A 117 -9.23 3.94 0.61
C ALA A 117 -8.45 3.56 1.87
N ILE A 118 -8.92 2.55 2.60
CA ILE A 118 -8.11 1.90 3.63
C ILE A 118 -7.17 0.90 2.95
N THR A 119 -5.89 1.20 3.01
CA THR A 119 -4.83 0.45 2.32
C THR A 119 -3.97 -0.29 3.34
N ALA A 120 -4.38 -1.53 3.62
CA ALA A 120 -3.72 -2.41 4.59
C ALA A 120 -2.86 -3.50 3.93
N LEU A 121 -3.06 -3.76 2.64
CA LEU A 121 -2.26 -4.70 1.89
C LEU A 121 -0.93 -4.06 1.45
N PRO A 122 0.16 -4.84 1.36
CA PRO A 122 1.46 -4.31 0.97
C PRO A 122 1.46 -3.73 -0.45
N LEU A 123 1.95 -2.50 -0.62
CA LEU A 123 2.00 -1.83 -1.92
C LEU A 123 2.99 -2.47 -2.92
N TYR A 124 3.90 -3.33 -2.45
CA TYR A 124 4.75 -4.11 -3.35
C TYR A 124 4.02 -5.33 -3.97
N HIS A 125 2.81 -5.65 -3.50
CA HIS A 125 1.95 -6.66 -4.11
C HIS A 125 1.05 -6.00 -5.14
N ILE A 126 0.95 -6.58 -6.35
CA ILE A 126 0.25 -5.98 -7.49
C ILE A 126 -1.22 -5.62 -7.17
N PHE A 127 -1.92 -6.44 -6.40
CA PHE A 127 -3.30 -6.17 -6.01
C PHE A 127 -3.45 -4.82 -5.28
N SER A 128 -2.57 -4.53 -4.32
CA SER A 128 -2.61 -3.25 -3.59
C SER A 128 -1.99 -2.10 -4.39
N LEU A 129 -0.95 -2.38 -5.19
CA LEU A 129 -0.36 -1.37 -6.06
C LEU A 129 -1.38 -0.82 -7.05
N GLU A 130 -2.10 -1.67 -7.75
CA GLU A 130 -3.09 -1.24 -8.74
C GLU A 130 -4.43 -0.88 -8.09
N GLY A 131 -5.04 -1.79 -7.31
CA GLY A 131 -6.39 -1.62 -6.77
C GLY A 131 -6.53 -0.51 -5.71
N ASN A 132 -5.46 -0.21 -4.97
CA ASN A 132 -5.44 0.89 -4.01
C ASN A 132 -4.62 2.06 -4.54
N CYS A 133 -3.29 1.89 -4.68
CA CYS A 133 -2.40 3.01 -4.89
C CYS A 133 -2.70 3.73 -6.21
N LEU A 134 -2.55 3.06 -7.34
CA LEU A 134 -2.65 3.70 -8.66
C LEU A 134 -4.08 4.10 -9.01
N THR A 135 -5.07 3.23 -8.74
CA THR A 135 -6.48 3.52 -9.05
C THR A 135 -7.01 4.71 -8.25
N VAL A 136 -6.72 4.75 -6.95
CA VAL A 136 -7.17 5.85 -6.08
C VAL A 136 -6.43 7.15 -6.42
N MET A 137 -5.12 7.08 -6.69
CA MET A 137 -4.35 8.27 -7.12
C MET A 137 -4.83 8.82 -8.46
N ALA A 138 -5.17 7.95 -9.42
CA ALA A 138 -5.67 8.37 -10.74
C ALA A 138 -7.00 9.14 -10.65
N GLN A 139 -7.76 8.92 -9.58
CA GLN A 139 -9.02 9.60 -9.28
C GLN A 139 -8.86 10.77 -8.29
N GLY A 140 -7.63 11.17 -7.96
CA GLY A 140 -7.38 12.25 -6.99
C GLY A 140 -7.75 11.91 -5.55
N GLY A 141 -7.93 10.62 -5.25
CA GLY A 141 -8.34 10.13 -3.94
C GLY A 141 -7.18 10.01 -2.93
N GLN A 142 -7.53 9.55 -1.74
CA GLN A 142 -6.62 9.39 -0.60
C GLN A 142 -6.44 7.93 -0.22
N ASN A 143 -5.18 7.49 -0.08
CA ASN A 143 -4.85 6.19 0.52
C ASN A 143 -4.46 6.37 1.99
N VAL A 144 -5.22 5.76 2.89
CA VAL A 144 -4.90 5.66 4.33
C VAL A 144 -4.07 4.41 4.54
N LEU A 145 -2.77 4.58 4.74
CA LEU A 145 -1.82 3.47 4.83
C LEU A 145 -1.81 2.85 6.24
N ILE A 146 -2.20 1.59 6.35
CA ILE A 146 -2.10 0.82 7.59
C ILE A 146 -0.73 0.13 7.63
N THR A 147 0.19 0.68 8.41
CA THR A 147 1.59 0.25 8.42
C THR A 147 1.83 -1.08 9.14
N ASN A 148 0.94 -1.48 10.06
CA ASN A 148 0.98 -2.77 10.76
C ASN A 148 -0.38 -3.46 10.75
N PRO A 149 -0.77 -4.10 9.64
CA PRO A 149 -2.08 -4.74 9.51
C PRO A 149 -2.24 -6.03 10.35
N ARG A 150 -1.20 -6.46 11.06
CA ARG A 150 -1.26 -7.61 11.99
C ARG A 150 -1.75 -7.22 13.38
N ASP A 151 -1.62 -5.97 13.75
CA ASP A 151 -2.22 -5.42 14.96
C ASP A 151 -3.64 -4.96 14.65
N PHE A 152 -4.58 -5.91 14.64
CA PHE A 152 -5.97 -5.66 14.24
C PHE A 152 -6.67 -4.65 15.15
N GLU A 153 -6.29 -4.56 16.42
CA GLU A 153 -6.88 -3.59 17.35
C GLU A 153 -6.42 -2.15 17.01
N ALA A 154 -5.13 -1.95 16.72
CA ALA A 154 -4.63 -0.67 16.24
C ALA A 154 -5.19 -0.34 14.85
N PHE A 155 -5.32 -1.34 13.98
CA PHE A 155 -5.91 -1.20 12.66
C PHE A 155 -7.37 -0.72 12.73
N ALA A 156 -8.21 -1.37 13.53
CA ALA A 156 -9.61 -0.96 13.71
C ALA A 156 -9.73 0.46 14.27
N LYS A 157 -8.87 0.84 15.22
CA LYS A 157 -8.82 2.20 15.76
C LYS A 157 -8.40 3.23 14.71
N GLU A 158 -7.50 2.87 13.81
CA GLU A 158 -7.10 3.78 12.74
C GLU A 158 -8.22 3.93 11.71
N MET A 159 -8.89 2.83 11.29
CA MET A 159 -10.06 2.89 10.40
C MET A 159 -11.16 3.81 10.96
N ALA A 160 -11.44 3.71 12.26
CA ALA A 160 -12.48 4.51 12.92
C ALA A 160 -12.23 6.04 12.91
N ARG A 161 -11.08 6.49 12.43
CA ARG A 161 -10.74 7.93 12.31
C ARG A 161 -11.09 8.54 10.95
N PHE A 162 -11.50 7.71 10.00
CA PHE A 162 -11.71 8.14 8.62
C PHE A 162 -13.10 7.74 8.12
N GLU A 163 -13.71 8.61 7.34
CA GLU A 163 -14.85 8.30 6.49
C GLU A 163 -14.30 7.74 5.18
N PHE A 164 -14.31 6.40 5.04
CA PHE A 164 -13.68 5.73 3.90
C PHE A 164 -14.73 5.06 3.00
N ASN A 165 -14.39 4.96 1.72
CA ASN A 165 -15.28 4.45 0.68
C ASN A 165 -14.82 3.10 0.12
N LEU A 166 -13.53 2.80 0.23
CA LEU A 166 -12.92 1.58 -0.29
C LEU A 166 -12.15 0.85 0.80
N PHE A 167 -12.40 -0.45 0.91
CA PHE A 167 -11.56 -1.35 1.71
C PHE A 167 -11.19 -2.60 0.91
N THR A 168 -9.89 -2.90 0.83
CA THR A 168 -9.38 -4.12 0.21
C THR A 168 -8.68 -5.00 1.23
N GLY A 169 -8.93 -6.29 1.18
CA GLY A 169 -8.35 -7.21 2.13
C GLY A 169 -8.22 -8.64 1.59
N VAL A 170 -7.65 -9.50 2.42
CA VAL A 170 -7.66 -10.96 2.22
C VAL A 170 -8.62 -11.59 3.22
N ASN A 171 -9.08 -12.81 2.94
CA ASN A 171 -10.06 -13.53 3.79
C ASN A 171 -9.75 -13.46 5.29
N THR A 172 -8.51 -13.76 5.67
CA THR A 172 -8.08 -13.74 7.09
C THR A 172 -8.11 -12.34 7.70
N MET A 173 -7.91 -11.30 6.90
CA MET A 173 -7.96 -9.90 7.37
C MET A 173 -9.40 -9.51 7.71
N PHE A 174 -10.36 -9.82 6.86
CA PHE A 174 -11.78 -9.60 7.13
C PHE A 174 -12.20 -10.34 8.41
N ALA A 175 -11.92 -11.64 8.48
CA ALA A 175 -12.26 -12.47 9.64
C ALA A 175 -11.67 -11.92 10.94
N SER A 176 -10.37 -11.61 10.96
CA SER A 176 -9.71 -11.14 12.18
C SER A 176 -10.18 -9.74 12.61
N LEU A 177 -10.40 -8.84 11.66
CA LEU A 177 -10.85 -7.48 11.94
C LEU A 177 -12.22 -7.45 12.61
N MET A 178 -13.17 -8.27 12.13
CA MET A 178 -14.53 -8.38 12.68
C MET A 178 -14.58 -8.83 14.14
N HIS A 179 -13.52 -9.49 14.63
CA HIS A 179 -13.45 -9.99 15.99
C HIS A 179 -12.64 -9.10 16.93
N THR A 180 -12.21 -7.93 16.48
CA THR A 180 -11.49 -6.98 17.35
C THR A 180 -12.47 -6.17 18.22
N PRO A 181 -12.11 -5.84 19.48
CA PRO A 181 -12.95 -5.03 20.34
C PRO A 181 -13.32 -3.66 19.77
N SER A 182 -12.43 -3.06 18.97
CA SER A 182 -12.67 -1.75 18.36
C SER A 182 -13.44 -1.79 17.05
N PHE A 183 -13.80 -2.98 16.52
CA PHE A 183 -14.53 -3.10 15.25
C PHE A 183 -15.86 -2.32 15.26
N GLY A 184 -16.63 -2.43 16.33
CA GLY A 184 -17.91 -1.74 16.47
C GLY A 184 -17.83 -0.21 16.56
N LYS A 185 -16.61 0.36 16.57
CA LYS A 185 -16.38 1.82 16.53
C LYS A 185 -16.15 2.35 15.12
N ILE A 186 -16.00 1.45 14.14
CA ILE A 186 -15.78 1.82 12.74
C ILE A 186 -17.12 2.21 12.13
N ASP A 187 -17.16 3.37 11.50
CA ASP A 187 -18.31 3.80 10.71
C ASP A 187 -18.17 3.29 9.26
N PHE A 188 -19.04 2.36 8.89
CA PHE A 188 -19.10 1.80 7.56
C PHE A 188 -20.14 2.48 6.65
N SER A 189 -20.83 3.52 7.10
CA SER A 189 -21.91 4.17 6.34
C SER A 189 -21.45 4.79 5.03
N HIS A 190 -20.17 5.22 4.98
CA HIS A 190 -19.55 5.80 3.79
C HIS A 190 -18.91 4.75 2.86
N MET A 191 -18.77 3.50 3.30
CA MET A 191 -18.15 2.45 2.49
C MET A 191 -19.02 2.11 1.28
N ARG A 192 -18.43 2.10 0.10
CA ARG A 192 -19.07 1.79 -1.20
C ARG A 192 -18.60 0.47 -1.77
N VAL A 193 -17.30 0.21 -1.65
CA VAL A 193 -16.66 -0.95 -2.26
C VAL A 193 -15.82 -1.68 -1.23
N SER A 194 -16.02 -3.00 -1.15
CA SER A 194 -15.21 -3.91 -0.35
C SER A 194 -14.74 -5.07 -1.23
N ILE A 195 -13.43 -5.24 -1.37
CA ILE A 195 -12.85 -6.21 -2.30
C ILE A 195 -11.98 -7.21 -1.55
N GLY A 196 -12.35 -8.47 -1.64
CA GLY A 196 -11.55 -9.60 -1.19
C GLY A 196 -10.69 -10.17 -2.32
N GLY A 197 -9.38 -10.34 -2.09
CA GLY A 197 -8.47 -10.85 -3.11
C GLY A 197 -7.34 -11.69 -2.55
N GLY A 198 -6.43 -12.11 -3.44
CA GLY A 198 -5.31 -12.99 -3.12
C GLY A 198 -5.68 -14.47 -2.95
N MET A 199 -6.88 -14.76 -2.49
CA MET A 199 -7.51 -16.07 -2.41
C MET A 199 -9.04 -15.89 -2.31
N ALA A 200 -9.79 -16.97 -2.51
CA ALA A 200 -11.25 -16.93 -2.35
C ALA A 200 -11.65 -16.51 -0.93
N VAL A 201 -12.60 -15.61 -0.82
CA VAL A 201 -13.23 -15.27 0.44
C VAL A 201 -14.20 -16.38 0.82
N GLN A 202 -14.12 -16.86 2.04
CA GLN A 202 -15.02 -17.91 2.54
C GLN A 202 -16.44 -17.36 2.67
N PRO A 203 -17.49 -18.11 2.24
CA PRO A 203 -18.87 -17.64 2.31
C PRO A 203 -19.30 -17.21 3.72
N ALA A 204 -18.85 -17.93 4.76
CA ALA A 204 -19.15 -17.57 6.14
C ALA A 204 -18.55 -16.21 6.54
N VAL A 205 -17.32 -15.90 6.09
CA VAL A 205 -16.67 -14.61 6.35
C VAL A 205 -17.41 -13.49 5.61
N ALA A 206 -17.78 -13.70 4.34
CA ALA A 206 -18.52 -12.73 3.56
C ALA A 206 -19.92 -12.46 4.15
N GLN A 207 -20.59 -13.49 4.61
CA GLN A 207 -21.89 -13.37 5.27
C GLN A 207 -21.80 -12.58 6.58
N GLU A 208 -20.85 -12.93 7.45
CA GLU A 208 -20.64 -12.22 8.71
C GLU A 208 -20.25 -10.76 8.50
N TRP A 209 -19.41 -10.49 7.48
CA TRP A 209 -19.05 -9.13 7.09
C TRP A 209 -20.29 -8.32 6.73
N LYS A 210 -21.15 -8.89 5.86
CA LYS A 210 -22.39 -8.24 5.44
C LYS A 210 -23.34 -7.96 6.62
N GLU A 211 -23.48 -8.91 7.55
CA GLU A 211 -24.33 -8.74 8.74
C GLU A 211 -23.82 -7.62 9.64
N LYS A 212 -22.50 -7.48 9.79
CA LYS A 212 -21.89 -6.49 10.69
C LYS A 212 -21.75 -5.09 10.07
N THR A 213 -21.57 -5.00 8.76
CA THR A 213 -21.26 -3.73 8.07
C THR A 213 -22.36 -3.25 7.12
N GLY A 214 -23.28 -4.11 6.77
CA GLY A 214 -24.28 -3.85 5.72
C GLY A 214 -23.72 -3.96 4.29
N GLN A 215 -22.42 -4.22 4.11
CA GLN A 215 -21.74 -4.24 2.81
C GLN A 215 -21.32 -5.65 2.42
N THR A 216 -21.32 -5.93 1.11
CA THR A 216 -20.81 -7.19 0.56
C THR A 216 -19.31 -7.10 0.27
N ILE A 217 -18.60 -8.25 0.29
CA ILE A 217 -17.22 -8.37 -0.21
C ILE A 217 -17.27 -8.87 -1.65
#